data_3256f895bcbbb3c2193a1ad8dd0ba017
#
_entry.id   3256f895bcbbb3c2193a1ad8dd0ba017
#
_cell.length_a   1.000
_cell.length_b   1.000
_cell.length_c   1.000
_cell.angle_alpha   90.00
_cell.angle_beta   90.00
_cell.angle_gamma   90.00
#
_symmetry.space_group_name_H-M   'P 1'
#
loop_
_entity.id
_entity.type
_entity.pdbx_description
1 polymer ?
#
loop_
_entity_poly.entity_id
_entity_poly.type
_entity_poly.pdbx_seq_one_letter_code
_entity_poly.pdbx_strand_id
1 'polypeptide(L)'
;MRLMICRSLLLSILLLGALVWLGIAPAGAARASGTWQVVLAAGDDAQPVFDNATHELSQRLAAAGVPASNIHRLSASSSEIGAGVEPALIGVLLRRIADLPVRPGDRCLVFLTSHGERGAGVWLARSNAALSPDALAQALSRGCAGVPTLVIVSACYSGNFAGGKMAMPNRVILTAARRDRPSFGCQVHRTYNFFDECLLGALPKSATWRVAFDGTKGCVRHMEQVLGERPSEPQAYFGAAVADLKVGF
;
A
#
# COMPACT_ATOMS: atom_id res chain seq x y z
N MET A 1 -67.66 -5.13 83.75
CA MET A 1 -68.82 -5.23 82.84
C MET A 1 -68.47 -4.53 81.57
N ARG A 2 -68.49 -5.27 80.42
CA ARG A 2 -68.29 -4.89 78.99
C ARG A 2 -66.88 -4.42 78.58
N LEU A 3 -66.19 -5.33 78.03
CA LEU A 3 -65.46 -5.40 76.80
C LEU A 3 -65.66 -4.30 75.75
N MET A 4 -64.62 -3.73 75.27
CA MET A 4 -64.51 -3.25 73.87
C MET A 4 -63.12 -3.53 73.31
N ILE A 5 -63.18 -4.37 72.32
CA ILE A 5 -62.05 -4.82 71.54
C ILE A 5 -61.69 -3.71 70.52
N CYS A 6 -60.41 -3.30 70.47
CA CYS A 6 -59.90 -2.44 69.39
C CYS A 6 -58.94 -3.24 68.57
N ARG A 7 -59.36 -3.56 67.35
CA ARG A 7 -58.55 -4.25 66.33
C ARG A 7 -57.56 -3.25 65.69
N SER A 8 -56.31 -3.47 65.92
CA SER A 8 -55.29 -2.75 65.20
C SER A 8 -54.95 -3.49 63.87
N LEU A 9 -55.23 -2.86 62.75
CA LEU A 9 -54.83 -3.25 61.45
C LEU A 9 -53.31 -3.03 61.29
N LEU A 10 -52.55 -4.10 61.10
CA LEU A 10 -51.19 -4.05 60.65
C LEU A 10 -51.16 -3.97 59.12
N LEU A 11 -50.82 -2.80 58.60
CA LEU A 11 -50.54 -2.59 57.17
C LEU A 11 -49.11 -3.02 56.92
N SER A 12 -48.95 -4.20 56.30
CA SER A 12 -47.63 -4.65 55.79
C SER A 12 -47.36 -3.94 54.46
N ILE A 13 -46.42 -3.01 54.43
CA ILE A 13 -45.92 -2.39 53.22
C ILE A 13 -44.83 -3.31 52.64
N LEU A 14 -45.18 -4.05 51.59
CA LEU A 14 -44.20 -4.78 50.74
C LEU A 14 -43.53 -3.77 49.84
N LEU A 15 -42.31 -3.35 50.16
CA LEU A 15 -41.41 -2.64 49.26
C LEU A 15 -40.81 -3.64 48.27
N LEU A 16 -41.34 -3.73 47.03
CA LEU A 16 -40.71 -4.37 45.92
C LEU A 16 -39.53 -3.50 45.46
N GLY A 17 -38.34 -3.88 45.83
CA GLY A 17 -37.08 -3.34 45.32
C GLY A 17 -36.86 -3.84 43.88
N ALA A 18 -37.21 -3.06 42.87
CA ALA A 18 -36.82 -3.31 41.50
C ALA A 18 -35.31 -3.03 41.34
N LEU A 19 -34.50 -4.07 41.39
CA LEU A 19 -33.08 -3.99 40.95
C LEU A 19 -33.07 -3.72 39.47
N VAL A 20 -32.85 -2.47 39.06
CA VAL A 20 -32.51 -2.11 37.69
C VAL A 20 -31.08 -2.55 37.45
N TRP A 21 -30.92 -3.71 36.82
CA TRP A 21 -29.63 -4.10 36.22
C TRP A 21 -29.32 -3.17 35.05
N LEU A 22 -28.55 -2.11 35.29
CA LEU A 22 -27.86 -1.40 34.23
C LEU A 22 -26.84 -2.34 33.62
N GLY A 23 -27.25 -3.03 32.58
CA GLY A 23 -26.32 -3.78 31.71
C GLY A 23 -25.31 -2.80 31.10
N ILE A 24 -24.13 -2.73 31.67
CA ILE A 24 -22.96 -2.12 30.99
C ILE A 24 -22.68 -3.02 29.81
N ALA A 25 -23.25 -2.69 28.64
CA ALA A 25 -22.80 -3.31 27.40
C ALA A 25 -21.29 -3.02 27.27
N PRO A 26 -20.43 -4.04 27.05
CA PRO A 26 -19.03 -3.76 26.79
C PRO A 26 -19.01 -2.85 25.57
N ALA A 27 -18.43 -1.66 25.70
CA ALA A 27 -18.13 -0.81 24.58
C ALA A 27 -17.28 -1.65 23.64
N GLY A 28 -17.91 -2.14 22.56
CA GLY A 28 -17.20 -2.87 21.53
C GLY A 28 -16.06 -1.96 21.09
N ALA A 29 -14.83 -2.34 21.40
CA ALA A 29 -13.66 -1.63 20.93
C ALA A 29 -13.83 -1.52 19.41
N ALA A 30 -14.15 -0.32 18.92
CA ALA A 30 -14.16 -0.04 17.50
C ALA A 30 -12.80 -0.55 17.01
N ARG A 31 -12.81 -1.62 16.21
CA ARG A 31 -11.58 -2.08 15.56
C ARG A 31 -11.07 -0.86 14.84
N ALA A 32 -9.96 -0.30 15.30
CA ALA A 32 -9.28 0.76 14.61
C ALA A 32 -9.13 0.26 13.17
N SER A 33 -9.79 0.94 12.23
CA SER A 33 -9.66 0.60 10.81
C SER A 33 -8.17 0.68 10.51
N GLY A 34 -7.55 -0.45 10.11
CA GLY A 34 -6.12 -0.50 9.86
C GLY A 34 -5.72 0.53 8.80
N THR A 35 -4.53 1.05 8.94
CA THR A 35 -3.96 2.06 8.06
C THR A 35 -3.00 1.44 7.05
N TRP A 36 -2.54 2.25 6.08
CA TRP A 36 -1.45 1.88 5.21
C TRP A 36 -0.10 2.15 5.86
N GLN A 37 0.82 1.19 5.75
CA GLN A 37 2.25 1.34 6.00
C GLN A 37 2.93 1.38 4.64
N VAL A 38 3.65 2.44 4.33
CA VAL A 38 3.99 2.79 2.94
C VAL A 38 5.49 3.03 2.79
N VAL A 39 6.08 2.42 1.75
CA VAL A 39 7.45 2.71 1.31
C VAL A 39 7.42 3.04 -0.18
N LEU A 40 7.89 4.24 -0.54
CA LEU A 40 7.94 4.74 -1.92
C LEU A 40 9.40 5.04 -2.27
N ALA A 41 9.95 4.43 -3.31
CA ALA A 41 11.33 4.65 -3.69
C ALA A 41 11.50 5.04 -5.15
N ALA A 42 12.16 6.19 -5.38
CA ALA A 42 12.72 6.63 -6.65
C ALA A 42 14.17 6.15 -6.71
N GLY A 43 14.45 5.18 -7.55
CA GLY A 43 15.74 4.46 -7.57
C GLY A 43 16.83 5.13 -8.39
N ASP A 44 16.50 6.12 -9.22
CA ASP A 44 17.45 6.80 -10.08
C ASP A 44 17.13 8.30 -10.15
N ASP A 45 18.14 9.14 -10.30
CA ASP A 45 18.05 10.61 -10.35
C ASP A 45 18.41 11.20 -11.71
N ALA A 46 18.70 10.37 -12.70
CA ALA A 46 18.98 10.84 -14.06
C ALA A 46 17.76 11.52 -14.70
N GLN A 47 16.55 11.22 -14.22
CA GLN A 47 15.29 11.74 -14.70
C GLN A 47 14.36 12.09 -13.52
N PRO A 48 13.66 13.25 -13.54
CA PRO A 48 12.77 13.66 -12.44
C PRO A 48 11.49 12.80 -12.34
N VAL A 49 11.15 12.02 -13.36
CA VAL A 49 9.91 11.24 -13.45
C VAL A 49 9.71 10.29 -12.26
N PHE A 50 10.79 9.74 -11.72
CA PHE A 50 10.74 8.79 -10.61
C PHE A 50 10.40 9.48 -9.29
N ASP A 51 11.07 10.58 -8.98
CA ASP A 51 10.77 11.37 -7.78
C ASP A 51 9.38 12.01 -7.86
N ASN A 52 8.99 12.52 -9.02
CA ASN A 52 7.66 13.06 -9.24
C ASN A 52 6.56 12.05 -8.93
N ALA A 53 6.73 10.78 -9.36
CA ALA A 53 5.75 9.73 -9.12
C ALA A 53 5.65 9.37 -7.63
N THR A 54 6.77 9.25 -6.92
CA THR A 54 6.77 8.96 -5.48
C THR A 54 6.20 10.13 -4.68
N HIS A 55 6.49 11.37 -5.08
CA HIS A 55 5.97 12.57 -4.44
C HIS A 55 4.45 12.66 -4.59
N GLU A 56 3.94 12.52 -5.82
CA GLU A 56 2.50 12.55 -6.12
C GLU A 56 1.74 11.48 -5.35
N LEU A 57 2.24 10.22 -5.35
CA LEU A 57 1.58 9.15 -4.62
C LEU A 57 1.60 9.41 -3.11
N SER A 58 2.69 9.95 -2.55
CA SER A 58 2.75 10.31 -1.13
C SER A 58 1.73 11.39 -0.76
N GLN A 59 1.55 12.40 -1.60
CA GLN A 59 0.55 13.46 -1.39
C GLN A 59 -0.88 12.90 -1.41
N ARG A 60 -1.20 12.03 -2.37
CA ARG A 60 -2.53 11.39 -2.45
C ARG A 60 -2.83 10.53 -1.23
N LEU A 61 -1.86 9.74 -0.78
CA LEU A 61 -2.00 8.93 0.44
C LEU A 61 -2.25 9.79 1.67
N ALA A 62 -1.48 10.87 1.85
CA ALA A 62 -1.66 11.82 2.95
C ALA A 62 -3.02 12.53 2.87
N ALA A 63 -3.45 12.97 1.70
CA ALA A 63 -4.76 13.60 1.48
C ALA A 63 -5.92 12.63 1.77
N ALA A 64 -5.71 11.34 1.59
CA ALA A 64 -6.66 10.29 1.93
C ALA A 64 -6.60 9.82 3.40
N GLY A 65 -5.81 10.51 4.23
CA GLY A 65 -5.76 10.29 5.68
C GLY A 65 -4.73 9.25 6.14
N VAL A 66 -3.82 8.81 5.29
CA VAL A 66 -2.68 8.00 5.73
C VAL A 66 -1.74 8.90 6.56
N PRO A 67 -1.43 8.56 7.81
CA PRO A 67 -0.53 9.37 8.63
C PRO A 67 0.84 9.57 7.97
N ALA A 68 1.37 10.78 8.01
CA ALA A 68 2.67 11.08 7.42
C ALA A 68 3.80 10.20 8.01
N SER A 69 3.70 9.82 9.28
CA SER A 69 4.63 8.89 9.95
C SER A 69 4.64 7.48 9.35
N ASN A 70 3.62 7.13 8.59
CA ASN A 70 3.48 5.82 7.95
C ASN A 70 3.94 5.84 6.48
N ILE A 71 4.31 7.01 5.95
CA ILE A 71 4.73 7.19 4.55
C ILE A 71 6.24 7.47 4.52
N HIS A 72 7.01 6.49 4.08
CA HIS A 72 8.46 6.58 3.98
C HIS A 72 8.86 6.76 2.51
N ARG A 73 9.43 7.92 2.18
CA ARG A 73 10.00 8.18 0.85
C ARG A 73 11.50 7.95 0.84
N LEU A 74 11.98 7.34 -0.23
CA LEU A 74 13.39 7.17 -0.51
C LEU A 74 13.69 7.72 -1.91
N SER A 75 14.81 8.42 -2.06
CA SER A 75 15.20 9.01 -3.35
C SER A 75 16.68 8.76 -3.67
N ALA A 76 16.98 8.61 -4.94
CA ALA A 76 18.34 8.63 -5.44
C ALA A 76 18.88 10.07 -5.52
N SER A 77 18.01 11.07 -5.71
CA SER A 77 18.39 12.46 -5.84
C SER A 77 18.88 13.07 -4.53
N SER A 78 20.06 13.69 -4.57
CA SER A 78 20.63 14.39 -3.43
C SER A 78 19.82 15.63 -3.02
N SER A 79 19.09 16.24 -3.94
CA SER A 79 18.22 17.39 -3.67
C SER A 79 16.93 17.02 -2.94
N GLU A 80 16.47 15.74 -3.05
CA GLU A 80 15.28 15.24 -2.39
C GLU A 80 15.58 14.70 -0.99
N ILE A 81 16.83 14.27 -0.73
CA ILE A 81 17.21 13.66 0.55
C ILE A 81 17.24 14.71 1.65
N GLY A 82 16.60 14.40 2.77
CA GLY A 82 16.40 15.29 3.91
C GLY A 82 14.92 15.51 4.18
N ALA A 83 14.56 16.21 5.26
CA ALA A 83 13.17 16.49 5.62
C ALA A 83 12.23 15.25 5.58
N GLY A 84 12.75 14.07 5.98
CA GLY A 84 11.98 12.81 6.01
C GLY A 84 12.13 11.94 4.77
N VAL A 85 12.94 12.34 3.78
CA VAL A 85 13.30 11.50 2.63
C VAL A 85 14.65 10.85 2.85
N GLU A 86 14.71 9.52 2.78
CA GLU A 86 15.93 8.72 2.97
C GLU A 86 16.64 8.45 1.63
N PRO A 87 17.95 8.13 1.64
CA PRO A 87 18.65 7.73 0.43
C PRO A 87 18.14 6.37 -0.09
N ALA A 88 17.85 6.29 -1.38
CA ALA A 88 17.42 5.05 -2.06
C ALA A 88 18.59 4.07 -2.26
N LEU A 89 19.16 3.60 -1.16
CA LEU A 89 20.13 2.50 -1.10
C LEU A 89 19.39 1.18 -0.89
N ILE A 90 19.83 0.09 -1.54
CA ILE A 90 19.22 -1.25 -1.40
C ILE A 90 19.10 -1.63 0.08
N GLY A 91 20.18 -1.48 0.86
CA GLY A 91 20.18 -1.83 2.27
C GLY A 91 19.24 -0.98 3.13
N VAL A 92 19.08 0.32 2.82
CA VAL A 92 18.13 1.21 3.51
C VAL A 92 16.70 0.81 3.16
N LEU A 93 16.40 0.66 1.88
CA LEU A 93 15.08 0.25 1.38
C LEU A 93 14.61 -1.09 1.99
N LEU A 94 15.46 -2.11 1.95
CA LEU A 94 15.12 -3.44 2.47
C LEU A 94 14.90 -3.41 3.99
N ARG A 95 15.73 -2.68 4.75
CA ARG A 95 15.50 -2.48 6.19
C ARG A 95 14.21 -1.73 6.45
N ARG A 96 13.95 -0.62 5.73
CA ARG A 96 12.71 0.15 5.90
C ARG A 96 11.47 -0.71 5.69
N ILE A 97 11.45 -1.57 4.66
CA ILE A 97 10.35 -2.50 4.41
C ILE A 97 10.27 -3.56 5.51
N ALA A 98 11.41 -4.14 5.92
CA ALA A 98 11.45 -5.22 6.90
C ALA A 98 11.03 -4.78 8.32
N ASP A 99 11.22 -3.50 8.64
CA ASP A 99 10.98 -2.92 9.96
C ASP A 99 9.66 -2.10 10.02
N LEU A 100 8.77 -2.24 9.02
CA LEU A 100 7.45 -1.58 9.04
C LEU A 100 6.65 -2.05 10.27
N PRO A 101 6.10 -1.11 11.07
CA PRO A 101 5.40 -1.43 12.31
C PRO A 101 3.95 -1.87 12.08
N VAL A 102 3.74 -2.87 11.24
CA VAL A 102 2.40 -3.35 10.88
C VAL A 102 1.67 -3.99 12.05
N ARG A 103 0.37 -3.76 12.14
CA ARG A 103 -0.55 -4.32 13.13
C ARG A 103 -1.66 -5.10 12.44
N PRO A 104 -2.35 -6.00 13.13
CA PRO A 104 -3.54 -6.65 12.59
C PRO A 104 -4.57 -5.62 12.10
N GLY A 105 -4.97 -5.75 10.83
CA GLY A 105 -5.85 -4.79 10.16
C GLY A 105 -5.15 -3.76 9.28
N ASP A 106 -3.84 -3.54 9.45
CA ASP A 106 -3.05 -2.68 8.56
C ASP A 106 -2.88 -3.30 7.16
N ARG A 107 -2.37 -2.49 6.26
CA ARG A 107 -2.03 -2.84 4.87
C ARG A 107 -0.64 -2.31 4.56
N CYS A 108 0.13 -3.04 3.75
CA CYS A 108 1.41 -2.57 3.24
C CYS A 108 1.29 -2.08 1.80
N LEU A 109 1.99 -0.99 1.49
CA LEU A 109 2.22 -0.53 0.12
C LEU A 109 3.71 -0.31 -0.10
N VAL A 110 4.27 -0.96 -1.12
CA VAL A 110 5.64 -0.71 -1.58
C VAL A 110 5.58 -0.31 -3.05
N PHE A 111 6.05 0.89 -3.36
CA PHE A 111 6.14 1.40 -4.73
C PHE A 111 7.60 1.70 -5.07
N LEU A 112 8.09 1.03 -6.09
CA LEU A 112 9.44 1.20 -6.64
C LEU A 112 9.31 1.72 -8.07
N THR A 113 9.90 2.86 -8.36
CA THR A 113 9.99 3.41 -9.71
C THR A 113 11.43 3.79 -10.03
N SER A 114 11.95 3.25 -11.15
CA SER A 114 13.34 3.39 -11.55
C SER A 114 13.59 2.78 -12.93
N HIS A 115 14.86 2.77 -13.36
CA HIS A 115 15.30 1.88 -14.42
C HIS A 115 15.23 0.41 -13.99
N GLY A 116 15.20 -0.50 -14.96
CA GLY A 116 15.21 -1.94 -14.72
C GLY A 116 16.29 -2.63 -15.54
N GLU A 117 16.89 -3.63 -14.94
CA GLU A 117 17.96 -4.44 -15.56
C GLU A 117 17.45 -5.86 -15.85
N ARG A 118 17.63 -6.29 -17.10
CA ARG A 118 17.14 -7.59 -17.57
C ARG A 118 17.73 -8.73 -16.75
N GLY A 119 16.88 -9.54 -16.13
CA GLY A 119 17.28 -10.69 -15.33
C GLY A 119 17.81 -10.37 -13.92
N ALA A 120 18.12 -9.11 -13.62
CA ALA A 120 18.64 -8.69 -12.32
C ALA A 120 17.57 -8.05 -11.42
N GLY A 121 16.85 -7.02 -11.91
CA GLY A 121 15.80 -6.37 -11.12
C GLY A 121 15.68 -4.87 -11.32
N VAL A 122 15.31 -4.15 -10.28
CA VAL A 122 15.17 -2.69 -10.26
C VAL A 122 16.49 -2.04 -9.92
N TRP A 123 16.98 -1.16 -10.80
CA TRP A 123 18.22 -0.43 -10.59
C TRP A 123 18.08 0.61 -9.47
N LEU A 124 19.01 0.64 -8.54
CA LEU A 124 19.17 1.68 -7.55
C LEU A 124 20.53 2.37 -7.71
N ALA A 125 20.52 3.55 -8.27
CA ALA A 125 21.72 4.30 -8.68
C ALA A 125 22.70 4.50 -7.53
N ARG A 126 22.20 4.85 -6.33
CA ARG A 126 23.04 5.04 -5.14
C ARG A 126 23.71 3.76 -4.64
N SER A 127 23.18 2.60 -4.97
CA SER A 127 23.79 1.31 -4.65
C SER A 127 24.68 0.79 -5.78
N ASN A 128 24.62 1.41 -6.94
CA ASN A 128 25.23 0.93 -8.19
C ASN A 128 24.92 -0.57 -8.41
N ALA A 129 23.67 -0.97 -8.18
CA ALA A 129 23.22 -2.36 -8.24
C ALA A 129 21.72 -2.48 -8.45
N ALA A 130 21.29 -3.64 -8.92
CA ALA A 130 19.87 -3.98 -9.08
C ALA A 130 19.31 -4.70 -7.85
N LEU A 131 18.15 -4.28 -7.40
CA LEU A 131 17.35 -4.97 -6.38
C LEU A 131 16.65 -6.17 -7.00
N SER A 132 16.97 -7.37 -6.54
CA SER A 132 16.34 -8.60 -7.03
C SER A 132 14.95 -8.84 -6.43
N PRO A 133 14.05 -9.58 -7.14
CA PRO A 133 12.78 -10.01 -6.60
C PRO A 133 12.88 -10.81 -5.29
N ASP A 134 13.89 -11.67 -5.17
CA ASP A 134 14.09 -12.50 -3.97
C ASP A 134 14.44 -11.68 -2.73
N ALA A 135 15.30 -10.67 -2.87
CA ALA A 135 15.65 -9.79 -1.76
C ALA A 135 14.44 -8.97 -1.29
N LEU A 136 13.64 -8.45 -2.24
CA LEU A 136 12.40 -7.74 -1.92
C LEU A 136 11.39 -8.68 -1.25
N ALA A 137 11.21 -9.90 -1.75
CA ALA A 137 10.31 -10.90 -1.17
C ALA A 137 10.67 -11.21 0.29
N GLN A 138 11.95 -11.30 0.62
CA GLN A 138 12.44 -11.54 1.97
C GLN A 138 12.12 -10.37 2.91
N ALA A 139 12.34 -9.13 2.49
CA ALA A 139 12.00 -7.95 3.29
C ALA A 139 10.48 -7.85 3.54
N LEU A 140 9.67 -8.05 2.50
CA LEU A 140 8.21 -8.09 2.60
C LEU A 140 7.69 -9.18 3.53
N SER A 141 8.34 -10.35 3.55
CA SER A 141 7.95 -11.47 4.43
C SER A 141 8.24 -11.19 5.89
N ARG A 142 9.10 -10.21 6.20
CA ARG A 142 9.36 -9.74 7.56
C ARG A 142 8.44 -8.59 7.96
N GLY A 143 8.42 -7.51 7.18
CA GLY A 143 7.72 -6.28 7.56
C GLY A 143 6.23 -6.25 7.21
N CYS A 144 5.79 -7.04 6.22
CA CYS A 144 4.40 -7.08 5.76
C CYS A 144 3.75 -8.46 5.96
N ALA A 145 4.28 -9.27 6.89
CA ALA A 145 3.74 -10.60 7.16
C ALA A 145 2.29 -10.52 7.65
N GLY A 146 1.42 -11.36 7.08
CA GLY A 146 0.04 -11.53 7.54
C GLY A 146 -0.92 -10.38 7.23
N VAL A 147 -0.48 -9.30 6.57
CA VAL A 147 -1.35 -8.18 6.16
C VAL A 147 -1.48 -8.11 4.64
N PRO A 148 -2.62 -7.58 4.13
CA PRO A 148 -2.77 -7.28 2.71
C PRO A 148 -1.63 -6.38 2.22
N THR A 149 -0.95 -6.79 1.17
CA THR A 149 0.25 -6.12 0.68
C THR A 149 0.12 -5.80 -0.80
N LEU A 150 0.31 -4.53 -1.16
CA LEU A 150 0.43 -4.07 -2.52
C LEU A 150 1.89 -3.79 -2.84
N VAL A 151 2.38 -4.35 -3.94
CA VAL A 151 3.71 -4.05 -4.48
C VAL A 151 3.55 -3.54 -5.90
N ILE A 152 4.10 -2.38 -6.18
CA ILE A 152 4.12 -1.77 -7.51
C ILE A 152 5.58 -1.62 -7.93
N VAL A 153 5.94 -2.18 -9.08
CA VAL A 153 7.30 -2.09 -9.61
C VAL A 153 7.25 -1.47 -11.01
N SER A 154 7.52 -0.18 -11.06
CA SER A 154 7.57 0.60 -12.28
C SER A 154 9.00 0.64 -12.82
N ALA A 155 9.34 -0.36 -13.63
CA ALA A 155 10.66 -0.48 -14.22
C ALA A 155 10.61 -1.35 -15.49
N CYS A 156 11.62 -1.19 -16.36
CA CYS A 156 11.87 -2.13 -17.44
C CYS A 156 12.05 -3.55 -16.87
N TYR A 157 11.61 -4.57 -17.60
CA TYR A 157 11.80 -5.99 -17.27
C TYR A 157 11.19 -6.42 -15.91
N SER A 158 10.34 -5.60 -15.32
CA SER A 158 9.81 -5.77 -13.95
C SER A 158 8.90 -6.98 -13.77
N GLY A 159 8.45 -7.64 -14.82
CA GLY A 159 7.58 -8.82 -14.76
C GLY A 159 8.14 -9.99 -13.94
N ASN A 160 9.44 -10.04 -13.68
CA ASN A 160 10.05 -11.01 -12.77
C ASN A 160 9.53 -10.88 -11.32
N PHE A 161 9.06 -9.70 -10.92
CA PHE A 161 8.48 -9.48 -9.59
C PHE A 161 7.06 -10.04 -9.45
N ALA A 162 6.36 -10.31 -10.55
CA ALA A 162 4.99 -10.84 -10.51
C ALA A 162 4.91 -12.37 -10.32
N GLY A 163 5.99 -13.01 -9.88
CA GLY A 163 6.04 -14.47 -9.70
C GLY A 163 7.07 -14.92 -8.65
N GLY A 164 7.36 -16.22 -8.62
CA GLY A 164 8.34 -16.81 -7.70
C GLY A 164 8.01 -16.53 -6.23
N LYS A 165 9.02 -16.21 -5.42
CA LYS A 165 8.86 -15.91 -3.97
C LYS A 165 8.06 -14.63 -3.69
N MET A 166 7.87 -13.78 -4.68
CA MET A 166 7.00 -12.61 -4.55
C MET A 166 5.52 -12.99 -4.51
N ALA A 167 5.10 -14.03 -5.22
CA ALA A 167 3.71 -14.43 -5.40
C ALA A 167 3.16 -15.15 -4.14
N MET A 168 2.71 -14.37 -3.16
CA MET A 168 2.11 -14.86 -1.91
C MET A 168 0.61 -14.57 -1.87
N PRO A 169 -0.21 -15.39 -1.17
CA PRO A 169 -1.67 -15.24 -1.14
C PRO A 169 -2.16 -13.86 -0.67
N ASN A 170 -1.39 -13.18 0.18
CA ASN A 170 -1.71 -11.86 0.73
C ASN A 170 -1.13 -10.69 -0.09
N ARG A 171 -0.63 -10.92 -1.32
CA ARG A 171 -0.01 -9.87 -2.13
C ARG A 171 -0.76 -9.60 -3.42
N VAL A 172 -0.89 -8.33 -3.74
CA VAL A 172 -1.12 -7.82 -5.10
C VAL A 172 0.19 -7.26 -5.60
N ILE A 173 0.61 -7.65 -6.80
CA ILE A 173 1.85 -7.17 -7.42
C ILE A 173 1.51 -6.63 -8.79
N LEU A 174 1.90 -5.39 -9.06
CA LEU A 174 1.71 -4.72 -10.35
C LEU A 174 3.07 -4.35 -10.92
N THR A 175 3.32 -4.64 -12.19
CA THR A 175 4.61 -4.36 -12.84
C THR A 175 4.42 -3.65 -14.16
N ALA A 176 5.32 -2.73 -14.50
CA ALA A 176 5.23 -1.88 -15.68
C ALA A 176 5.50 -2.61 -17.00
N ALA A 177 6.18 -3.74 -16.96
CA ALA A 177 6.54 -4.46 -18.17
C ALA A 177 6.60 -5.97 -17.94
N ARG A 178 6.50 -6.73 -19.04
CA ARG A 178 6.84 -8.14 -19.05
C ARG A 178 8.33 -8.34 -18.77
N ARG A 179 8.72 -9.50 -18.23
CA ARG A 179 10.11 -9.80 -17.80
C ARG A 179 11.20 -9.65 -18.89
N ASP A 180 10.80 -9.65 -20.15
CA ASP A 180 11.68 -9.53 -21.32
C ASP A 180 11.44 -8.26 -22.15
N ARG A 181 10.65 -7.31 -21.61
CA ARG A 181 10.28 -6.07 -22.28
C ARG A 181 10.77 -4.83 -21.53
N PRO A 182 11.19 -3.78 -22.24
CA PRO A 182 11.35 -2.46 -21.63
C PRO A 182 9.98 -1.85 -21.29
N SER A 183 9.98 -0.82 -20.46
CA SER A 183 8.90 0.17 -20.28
C SER A 183 9.41 1.53 -20.75
N PHE A 184 8.52 2.51 -20.94
CA PHE A 184 8.85 3.75 -21.63
C PHE A 184 8.43 4.99 -20.84
N GLY A 185 8.85 6.15 -21.32
CA GLY A 185 8.45 7.44 -20.77
C GLY A 185 9.45 8.07 -19.81
N CYS A 186 10.68 7.57 -19.71
CA CYS A 186 11.70 8.14 -18.83
C CYS A 186 12.45 9.33 -19.48
N GLN A 187 11.77 10.17 -20.29
CA GLN A 187 12.40 11.36 -20.89
C GLN A 187 12.32 12.56 -19.96
N VAL A 188 13.33 13.43 -20.01
CA VAL A 188 13.47 14.64 -19.15
C VAL A 188 12.31 15.63 -19.23
N HIS A 189 11.58 15.64 -20.35
CA HIS A 189 10.44 16.57 -20.55
C HIS A 189 9.11 16.00 -20.04
N ARG A 190 9.08 14.78 -19.52
CA ARG A 190 7.88 14.16 -18.96
C ARG A 190 7.82 14.36 -17.45
N THR A 191 6.60 14.47 -16.94
CA THR A 191 6.35 14.48 -15.49
C THR A 191 6.45 13.10 -14.89
N TYR A 192 5.95 12.08 -15.60
CA TYR A 192 5.96 10.67 -15.18
C TYR A 192 6.36 9.76 -16.35
N ASN A 193 6.85 8.57 -16.07
CA ASN A 193 6.91 7.51 -17.08
C ASN A 193 5.49 7.03 -17.43
N PHE A 194 5.33 6.27 -18.52
CA PHE A 194 4.00 5.88 -19.00
C PHE A 194 3.20 5.09 -17.98
N PHE A 195 3.84 4.13 -17.31
CA PHE A 195 3.15 3.30 -16.34
C PHE A 195 2.69 4.10 -15.13
N ASP A 196 3.55 4.96 -14.59
CA ASP A 196 3.23 5.79 -13.41
C ASP A 196 2.13 6.80 -13.74
N GLU A 197 2.19 7.46 -14.90
CA GLU A 197 1.14 8.38 -15.37
C GLU A 197 -0.22 7.68 -15.48
N CYS A 198 -0.23 6.53 -16.15
CA CYS A 198 -1.45 5.75 -16.34
C CYS A 198 -2.01 5.19 -15.03
N LEU A 199 -1.15 4.72 -14.12
CA LEU A 199 -1.56 4.21 -12.82
C LEU A 199 -2.16 5.33 -11.97
N LEU A 200 -1.46 6.44 -11.81
CA LEU A 200 -1.94 7.60 -11.06
C LEU A 200 -3.25 8.14 -11.64
N GLY A 201 -3.42 8.12 -12.97
CA GLY A 201 -4.66 8.51 -13.63
C GLY A 201 -5.82 7.53 -13.44
N ALA A 202 -5.54 6.25 -13.21
CA ALA A 202 -6.54 5.22 -12.99
C ALA A 202 -7.07 5.17 -11.55
N LEU A 203 -6.24 5.51 -10.55
CA LEU A 203 -6.57 5.39 -9.12
C LEU A 203 -7.89 6.07 -8.72
N PRO A 204 -8.18 7.34 -9.08
CA PRO A 204 -9.39 8.02 -8.64
C PRO A 204 -10.70 7.41 -9.19
N LYS A 205 -10.59 6.58 -10.22
CA LYS A 205 -11.73 5.98 -10.94
C LYS A 205 -11.92 4.51 -10.61
N SER A 206 -11.12 3.95 -9.69
CA SER A 206 -11.02 2.51 -9.48
C SER A 206 -11.41 2.12 -8.05
N ALA A 207 -12.34 1.17 -7.93
CA ALA A 207 -12.74 0.62 -6.65
C ALA A 207 -11.71 -0.39 -6.10
N THR A 208 -11.04 -1.12 -6.98
CA THR A 208 -10.07 -2.16 -6.62
C THR A 208 -8.78 -2.00 -7.41
N TRP A 209 -7.69 -2.57 -6.90
CA TRP A 209 -6.40 -2.58 -7.60
C TRP A 209 -6.43 -3.35 -8.92
N ARG A 210 -7.33 -4.32 -9.07
CA ARG A 210 -7.56 -5.01 -10.33
C ARG A 210 -8.11 -4.06 -11.38
N VAL A 211 -9.14 -3.30 -11.05
CA VAL A 211 -9.74 -2.30 -11.96
C VAL A 211 -8.73 -1.20 -12.32
N ALA A 212 -7.96 -0.71 -11.31
CA ALA A 212 -6.90 0.25 -11.54
C ALA A 212 -5.86 -0.28 -12.52
N PHE A 213 -5.41 -1.51 -12.33
CA PHE A 213 -4.42 -2.13 -13.21
C PHE A 213 -4.94 -2.37 -14.63
N ASP A 214 -6.19 -2.78 -14.80
CA ASP A 214 -6.79 -2.97 -16.12
C ASP A 214 -6.89 -1.63 -16.88
N GLY A 215 -7.26 -0.56 -16.19
CA GLY A 215 -7.23 0.81 -16.73
C GLY A 215 -5.81 1.24 -17.10
N THR A 216 -4.84 0.97 -16.23
CA THR A 216 -3.42 1.26 -16.45
C THR A 216 -2.89 0.57 -17.72
N LYS A 217 -3.17 -0.72 -17.88
CA LYS A 217 -2.77 -1.48 -19.09
C LYS A 217 -3.34 -0.88 -20.37
N GLY A 218 -4.61 -0.50 -20.34
CA GLY A 218 -5.26 0.13 -21.49
C GLY A 218 -4.61 1.46 -21.87
N CYS A 219 -4.34 2.30 -20.88
CA CYS A 219 -3.68 3.60 -21.05
C CYS A 219 -2.24 3.43 -21.57
N VAL A 220 -1.42 2.56 -20.96
CA VAL A 220 -0.04 2.31 -21.41
C VAL A 220 -0.01 1.84 -22.86
N ARG A 221 -0.85 0.87 -23.22
CA ARG A 221 -0.95 0.40 -24.61
C ARG A 221 -1.28 1.53 -25.58
N HIS A 222 -2.22 2.39 -25.21
CA HIS A 222 -2.59 3.54 -26.05
C HIS A 222 -1.41 4.50 -26.24
N MET A 223 -0.68 4.85 -25.17
CA MET A 223 0.49 5.72 -25.24
C MET A 223 1.59 5.12 -26.11
N GLU A 224 1.87 3.84 -25.94
CA GLU A 224 2.86 3.12 -26.73
C GLU A 224 2.50 3.11 -28.24
N GLN A 225 1.23 2.88 -28.56
CA GLN A 225 0.73 2.91 -29.96
C GLN A 225 0.87 4.30 -30.58
N VAL A 226 0.46 5.34 -29.86
CA VAL A 226 0.52 6.73 -30.37
C VAL A 226 1.96 7.17 -30.60
N LEU A 227 2.90 6.71 -29.78
CA LEU A 227 4.30 7.10 -29.85
C LEU A 227 5.17 6.12 -30.64
N GLY A 228 4.60 5.06 -31.18
CA GLY A 228 5.30 4.04 -31.98
C GLY A 228 6.24 3.17 -31.17
N GLU A 229 6.03 3.06 -29.87
CA GLU A 229 6.84 2.24 -28.98
C GLU A 229 6.43 0.76 -29.03
N ARG A 230 7.38 -0.12 -28.70
CA ARG A 230 7.10 -1.55 -28.58
C ARG A 230 6.24 -1.80 -27.32
N PRO A 231 5.26 -2.74 -27.37
CA PRO A 231 4.44 -3.05 -26.21
C PRO A 231 5.27 -3.49 -25.01
N SER A 232 5.15 -2.80 -23.87
CA SER A 232 5.78 -3.19 -22.61
C SER A 232 5.07 -4.37 -21.95
N GLU A 233 3.77 -4.51 -22.16
CA GLU A 233 2.90 -5.58 -21.63
C GLU A 233 2.97 -5.67 -20.10
N PRO A 234 2.40 -4.70 -19.36
CA PRO A 234 2.35 -4.73 -17.91
C PRO A 234 1.76 -6.02 -17.35
N GLN A 235 2.36 -6.56 -16.27
CA GLN A 235 1.98 -7.82 -15.66
C GLN A 235 1.46 -7.59 -14.23
N ALA A 236 0.63 -8.51 -13.73
CA ALA A 236 0.18 -8.50 -12.36
C ALA A 236 0.05 -9.91 -11.78
N TYR A 237 0.17 -9.97 -10.47
CA TYR A 237 -0.23 -11.11 -9.64
C TYR A 237 -1.25 -10.64 -8.61
N PHE A 238 -2.35 -11.38 -8.46
CA PHE A 238 -3.38 -11.12 -7.45
C PHE A 238 -3.52 -12.35 -6.57
N GLY A 239 -2.96 -12.29 -5.36
CA GLY A 239 -3.03 -13.35 -4.39
C GLY A 239 -4.47 -13.64 -3.95
N ALA A 240 -4.78 -14.91 -3.69
CA ALA A 240 -6.15 -15.36 -3.44
C ALA A 240 -6.82 -14.66 -2.23
N ALA A 241 -6.05 -14.28 -1.22
CA ALA A 241 -6.57 -13.59 -0.03
C ALA A 241 -6.87 -12.10 -0.26
N VAL A 242 -6.39 -11.51 -1.37
CA VAL A 242 -6.43 -10.06 -1.64
C VAL A 242 -6.79 -9.74 -3.10
N ALA A 243 -7.42 -10.69 -3.80
CA ALA A 243 -7.74 -10.51 -5.22
C ALA A 243 -8.60 -9.26 -5.50
N ASP A 244 -9.45 -8.88 -4.54
CA ASP A 244 -10.35 -7.73 -4.60
C ASP A 244 -9.93 -6.58 -3.66
N LEU A 245 -8.62 -6.48 -3.38
CA LEU A 245 -8.09 -5.41 -2.53
C LEU A 245 -8.54 -4.06 -3.04
N LYS A 246 -9.19 -3.28 -2.16
CA LYS A 246 -9.69 -1.95 -2.49
C LYS A 246 -8.53 -0.97 -2.61
N VAL A 247 -8.66 0.02 -3.51
CA VAL A 247 -7.70 1.13 -3.60
C VAL A 247 -7.69 1.85 -2.25
N GLY A 248 -8.84 2.33 -1.77
CA GLY A 248 -9.08 2.73 -0.37
C GLY A 248 -8.12 3.77 0.20
N PHE A 249 -7.69 4.72 -0.64
CA PHE A 249 -7.08 5.98 -0.25
C PHE A 249 -7.37 7.04 -1.30
#